data_90293f1d5eb9f2d427e9dce99988fc83
#
_entry.id   90293f1d5eb9f2d427e9dce99988fc83
#
_cell.length_a   1.000
_cell.length_b   1.000
_cell.length_c   1.000
_cell.angle_alpha   90.00
_cell.angle_beta   90.00
_cell.angle_gamma   90.00
#
_symmetry.space_group_name_H-M   'P 1'
#
loop_
_entity.id
_entity.type
_entity.pdbx_description
1 polymer ?
#
loop_
_entity_poly.entity_id
_entity_poly.type
_entity_poly.pdbx_seq_one_letter_code
_entity_poly.pdbx_strand_id
1 'polypeptide(L)'
;MVASVLDGFLYAIYNGTLVVDVDGTIISKDSLADLMISHKEYFNEHADEYYQALTDEKLARTFTKELTDDPETIGKLTLKLMIMPSFSRRVAMIRQTGMKIKDKGNINGLIPFAGTLFIEGDAINSYLRSLENPQHLEWEVERAENKSKAKRLLTTLTRFIKASLDEMKNDESEEALDPTVGEYLSASDFDKSPSMNSVPANGIIR
;
A
#
# COMPACT_ATOMS: atom_id res chain seq x y z
N MET A 1 24.39 -3.23 9.41
CA MET A 1 23.80 -2.29 10.39
C MET A 1 23.08 -1.13 9.71
N VAL A 2 23.67 -0.42 8.72
CA VAL A 2 22.99 0.67 7.97
C VAL A 2 21.64 0.22 7.42
N ALA A 3 21.57 -0.92 6.72
CA ALA A 3 20.30 -1.44 6.16
C ALA A 3 19.23 -1.66 7.23
N SER A 4 19.59 -2.16 8.42
CA SER A 4 18.62 -2.35 9.51
C SER A 4 18.09 -1.04 10.08
N VAL A 5 18.90 0.04 10.08
CA VAL A 5 18.43 1.39 10.44
C VAL A 5 17.44 1.89 9.40
N LEU A 6 17.73 1.70 8.12
CA LEU A 6 16.85 2.07 7.02
C LEU A 6 15.55 1.25 7.04
N ASP A 7 15.61 -0.05 7.31
CA ASP A 7 14.41 -0.89 7.45
C ASP A 7 13.47 -0.43 8.58
N GLY A 8 14.03 0.01 9.71
CA GLY A 8 13.24 0.38 10.90
C GLY A 8 12.83 1.86 10.96
N PHE A 9 13.62 2.77 10.40
CA PHE A 9 13.49 4.21 10.61
C PHE A 9 13.44 5.04 9.33
N LEU A 10 13.21 4.40 8.18
CA LEU A 10 13.15 5.04 6.87
C LEU A 10 12.31 6.33 6.88
N TYR A 11 11.11 6.27 7.47
CA TYR A 11 10.19 7.40 7.47
C TYR A 11 10.71 8.60 8.29
N ALA A 12 11.30 8.34 9.47
CA ALA A 12 11.88 9.39 10.30
C ALA A 12 13.07 10.07 9.61
N ILE A 13 13.89 9.29 8.91
CA ILE A 13 15.04 9.80 8.14
C ILE A 13 14.55 10.60 6.93
N TYR A 14 13.59 10.06 6.18
CA TYR A 14 12.98 10.72 5.02
C TYR A 14 12.39 12.10 5.37
N ASN A 15 11.71 12.20 6.51
CA ASN A 15 11.16 13.47 7.02
C ASN A 15 12.22 14.40 7.66
N GLY A 16 13.46 13.93 7.82
CA GLY A 16 14.52 14.71 8.45
C GLY A 16 14.39 14.83 9.97
N THR A 17 13.57 14.00 10.62
CA THR A 17 13.37 14.01 12.07
C THR A 17 14.38 13.13 12.81
N LEU A 18 15.13 12.30 12.08
CA LEU A 18 16.16 11.42 12.62
C LEU A 18 17.43 11.49 11.77
N VAL A 19 18.56 11.62 12.44
CA VAL A 19 19.91 11.44 11.87
C VAL A 19 20.64 10.41 12.71
N VAL A 20 21.28 9.45 12.08
CA VAL A 20 21.99 8.34 12.74
C VAL A 20 23.41 8.27 12.21
N ASP A 21 24.38 8.10 13.09
CA ASP A 21 25.75 7.76 12.73
C ASP A 21 26.01 6.26 13.01
N VAL A 22 26.41 5.54 11.99
CA VAL A 22 26.76 4.13 12.07
C VAL A 22 28.23 3.98 11.61
N ASP A 23 29.13 3.87 12.54
CA ASP A 23 30.57 3.71 12.29
C ASP A 23 31.14 4.75 11.30
N GLY A 24 30.73 6.04 11.46
CA GLY A 24 31.14 7.15 10.60
C GLY A 24 30.29 7.31 9.32
N THR A 25 29.30 6.43 9.08
CA THR A 25 28.32 6.61 8.01
C THR A 25 27.13 7.40 8.54
N ILE A 26 26.99 8.64 8.08
CA ILE A 26 25.85 9.50 8.46
C ILE A 26 24.64 9.13 7.62
N ILE A 27 23.59 8.67 8.28
CA ILE A 27 22.29 8.36 7.71
C ILE A 27 21.35 9.53 8.00
N SER A 28 21.07 10.31 6.99
CA SER A 28 20.23 11.52 7.07
C SER A 28 19.35 11.62 5.83
N LYS A 29 18.43 12.60 5.82
CA LYS A 29 17.60 12.88 4.64
C LYS A 29 18.46 13.14 3.39
N ASP A 30 19.58 13.83 3.53
CA ASP A 30 20.45 14.20 2.41
C ASP A 30 21.23 13.02 1.84
N SER A 31 21.63 12.06 2.69
CA SER A 31 22.35 10.85 2.27
C SER A 31 21.42 9.69 1.91
N LEU A 32 20.11 9.83 2.16
CA LEU A 32 19.15 8.73 2.08
C LEU A 32 19.11 8.09 0.69
N ALA A 33 19.04 8.89 -0.37
CA ALA A 33 18.93 8.38 -1.74
C ALA A 33 20.12 7.47 -2.12
N ASP A 34 21.34 7.93 -1.84
CA ASP A 34 22.57 7.18 -2.13
C ASP A 34 22.67 5.92 -1.30
N LEU A 35 22.26 5.99 -0.02
CA LEU A 35 22.25 4.84 0.88
C LEU A 35 21.21 3.79 0.47
N MET A 36 20.03 4.20 0.01
CA MET A 36 19.00 3.28 -0.49
C MET A 36 19.49 2.51 -1.73
N ILE A 37 20.23 3.16 -2.61
CA ILE A 37 20.82 2.52 -3.80
C ILE A 37 21.96 1.57 -3.40
N SER A 38 22.91 2.05 -2.60
CA SER A 38 24.14 1.31 -2.27
C SER A 38 23.91 0.12 -1.33
N HIS A 39 22.81 0.13 -0.58
CA HIS A 39 22.49 -0.93 0.39
C HIS A 39 21.30 -1.80 -0.03
N LYS A 40 20.80 -1.68 -1.25
CA LYS A 40 19.59 -2.37 -1.74
C LYS A 40 19.66 -3.89 -1.51
N GLU A 41 20.81 -4.51 -1.74
CA GLU A 41 20.99 -5.96 -1.58
C GLU A 41 21.03 -6.43 -0.12
N TYR A 42 21.14 -5.51 0.83
CA TYR A 42 21.25 -5.81 2.27
C TYR A 42 19.93 -5.60 3.03
N PHE A 43 18.87 -5.15 2.38
CA PHE A 43 17.56 -5.02 3.02
C PHE A 43 16.99 -6.42 3.29
N ASN A 44 16.61 -6.64 4.54
CA ASN A 44 15.95 -7.88 4.96
C ASN A 44 14.42 -7.78 4.79
N GLU A 45 13.92 -6.56 4.61
CA GLU A 45 12.51 -6.24 4.51
C GLU A 45 12.25 -5.42 3.23
N HIS A 46 11.18 -4.64 3.20
CA HIS A 46 10.70 -3.97 1.98
C HIS A 46 11.04 -2.47 1.95
N ALA A 47 12.16 -2.05 2.54
CA ALA A 47 12.52 -0.63 2.65
C ALA A 47 12.65 0.06 1.28
N ASP A 48 13.15 -0.63 0.27
CA ASP A 48 13.27 -0.10 -1.08
C ASP A 48 11.91 0.17 -1.74
N GLU A 49 10.92 -0.70 -1.52
CA GLU A 49 9.54 -0.51 -2.01
C GLU A 49 8.87 0.67 -1.28
N TYR A 50 9.06 0.78 0.03
CA TYR A 50 8.52 1.89 0.82
C TYR A 50 9.16 3.22 0.45
N TYR A 51 10.46 3.23 0.19
CA TYR A 51 11.16 4.42 -0.27
C TYR A 51 10.63 4.91 -1.61
N GLN A 52 10.40 4.02 -2.57
CA GLN A 52 9.78 4.35 -3.84
C GLN A 52 8.38 4.95 -3.62
N ALA A 53 7.53 4.32 -2.81
CA ALA A 53 6.21 4.85 -2.48
C ALA A 53 6.25 6.23 -1.78
N LEU A 54 7.31 6.53 -1.01
CA LEU A 54 7.49 7.82 -0.35
C LEU A 54 7.96 8.92 -1.31
N THR A 55 8.79 8.59 -2.30
CA THR A 55 9.50 9.58 -3.12
C THR A 55 8.91 9.80 -4.50
N ASP A 56 8.19 8.82 -5.05
CA ASP A 56 7.55 8.97 -6.36
C ASP A 56 6.25 9.76 -6.24
N GLU A 57 6.30 11.04 -6.63
CA GLU A 57 5.13 11.93 -6.58
C GLU A 57 4.14 11.70 -7.73
N LYS A 58 4.55 10.98 -8.78
CA LYS A 58 3.70 10.75 -9.96
C LYS A 58 2.84 9.51 -9.82
N LEU A 59 3.41 8.43 -9.30
CA LEU A 59 2.75 7.13 -9.20
C LEU A 59 2.19 6.86 -7.80
N ALA A 60 2.78 7.46 -6.75
CA ALA A 60 2.28 7.31 -5.40
C ALA A 60 1.12 8.26 -5.11
N ARG A 61 0.08 7.74 -4.45
CA ARG A 61 -1.07 8.51 -3.99
C ARG A 61 -1.10 8.63 -2.48
N THR A 62 -1.57 9.76 -1.99
CA THR A 62 -1.69 10.04 -0.56
C THR A 62 -3.16 10.10 -0.16
N PHE A 63 -3.51 9.32 0.86
CA PHE A 63 -4.83 9.27 1.47
C PHE A 63 -4.73 9.69 2.93
N THR A 64 -5.72 10.42 3.42
CA THR A 64 -5.77 10.86 4.82
C THR A 64 -7.09 10.50 5.46
N LYS A 65 -7.07 10.20 6.76
CA LYS A 65 -8.26 9.94 7.55
C LYS A 65 -8.08 10.44 8.97
N GLU A 66 -9.03 11.23 9.45
CA GLU A 66 -9.13 11.60 10.86
C GLU A 66 -9.91 10.52 11.63
N LEU A 67 -9.43 10.20 12.82
CA LEU A 67 -10.11 9.34 13.79
C LEU A 67 -10.54 10.21 14.96
N THR A 68 -11.85 10.39 15.14
CA THR A 68 -12.45 11.31 16.12
C THR A 68 -13.46 10.65 17.05
N ASP A 69 -13.85 9.40 16.76
CA ASP A 69 -14.97 8.73 17.42
C ASP A 69 -14.69 8.33 18.87
N ASP A 70 -13.42 8.14 19.24
CA ASP A 70 -13.02 7.67 20.54
C ASP A 70 -11.85 8.51 21.08
N PRO A 71 -12.02 9.21 22.23
CA PRO A 71 -10.99 10.11 22.79
C PRO A 71 -9.61 9.48 22.99
N GLU A 72 -9.55 8.18 23.29
CA GLU A 72 -8.27 7.47 23.50
C GLU A 72 -7.58 7.08 22.19
N THR A 73 -8.27 7.19 21.07
CA THR A 73 -7.74 6.84 19.76
C THR A 73 -7.87 7.98 18.74
N ILE A 74 -8.08 9.21 19.22
CA ILE A 74 -8.04 10.41 18.38
C ILE A 74 -6.67 10.49 17.72
N GLY A 75 -6.69 10.71 16.40
CA GLY A 75 -5.48 10.85 15.61
C GLY A 75 -5.76 10.97 14.13
N LYS A 76 -4.68 11.12 13.38
CA LYS A 76 -4.71 11.23 11.92
C LYS A 76 -3.90 10.10 11.30
N LEU A 77 -4.44 9.54 10.26
CA LEU A 77 -3.81 8.53 9.43
C LEU A 77 -3.39 9.17 8.11
N THR A 78 -2.12 9.06 7.75
CA THR A 78 -1.61 9.46 6.44
C THR A 78 -1.02 8.23 5.76
N LEU A 79 -1.67 7.79 4.68
CA LEU A 79 -1.29 6.61 3.92
C LEU A 79 -0.76 7.04 2.56
N LYS A 80 0.45 6.62 2.23
CA LYS A 80 1.02 6.78 0.89
C LYS A 80 1.10 5.39 0.25
N LEU A 81 0.48 5.22 -0.92
CA LEU A 81 0.40 3.96 -1.65
C LEU A 81 0.91 4.12 -3.07
N MET A 82 1.56 3.09 -3.58
CA MET A 82 1.99 2.97 -4.97
C MET A 82 1.72 1.56 -5.48
N ILE A 83 1.22 1.43 -6.71
CA ILE A 83 0.99 0.15 -7.37
C ILE A 83 2.14 -0.07 -8.38
N MET A 84 2.84 -1.20 -8.23
CA MET A 84 3.89 -1.61 -9.17
C MET A 84 3.96 -3.14 -9.25
N PRO A 85 4.16 -3.73 -10.44
CA PRO A 85 4.15 -5.20 -10.63
C PRO A 85 5.16 -5.97 -9.77
N SER A 86 6.25 -5.33 -9.36
CA SER A 86 7.32 -5.93 -8.55
C SER A 86 7.09 -5.88 -7.05
N PHE A 87 6.05 -5.19 -6.57
CA PHE A 87 5.86 -4.93 -5.14
C PHE A 87 5.25 -6.12 -4.37
N SER A 88 5.60 -6.23 -3.10
CA SER A 88 5.34 -7.38 -2.23
C SER A 88 3.98 -7.35 -1.53
N ARG A 89 3.09 -6.40 -1.86
CA ARG A 89 1.73 -6.23 -1.27
C ARG A 89 1.76 -5.98 0.23
N ARG A 90 2.55 -4.98 0.64
CA ARG A 90 2.74 -4.63 2.05
C ARG A 90 2.65 -3.13 2.29
N VAL A 91 2.27 -2.79 3.52
CA VAL A 91 2.27 -1.42 4.04
C VAL A 91 3.06 -1.38 5.33
N ALA A 92 4.09 -0.54 5.39
CA ALA A 92 4.80 -0.25 6.63
C ALA A 92 3.88 0.52 7.58
N MET A 93 3.65 -0.04 8.77
CA MET A 93 2.86 0.59 9.83
C MET A 93 3.80 1.41 10.71
N ILE A 94 3.65 2.75 10.68
CA ILE A 94 4.60 3.69 11.26
C ILE A 94 3.89 4.54 12.30
N ARG A 95 4.45 4.60 13.50
CA ARG A 95 3.94 5.47 14.56
C ARG A 95 4.56 6.88 14.50
N GLN A 96 4.04 7.80 15.29
CA GLN A 96 4.39 9.23 15.30
C GLN A 96 5.89 9.53 15.40
N THR A 97 6.68 8.65 16.04
CA THR A 97 8.14 8.80 16.10
C THR A 97 8.85 8.53 14.77
N GLY A 98 8.12 8.06 13.73
CA GLY A 98 8.68 7.64 12.46
C GLY A 98 9.29 6.24 12.46
N MET A 99 9.18 5.51 13.56
CA MET A 99 9.61 4.12 13.67
C MET A 99 8.57 3.19 13.06
N LYS A 100 8.99 2.28 12.19
CA LYS A 100 8.17 1.18 11.70
C LYS A 100 7.99 0.13 12.79
N ILE A 101 6.76 -0.28 13.02
CA ILE A 101 6.42 -1.35 13.97
C ILE A 101 6.33 -2.68 13.25
N LYS A 102 5.63 -2.70 12.11
CA LYS A 102 5.41 -3.95 11.37
C LYS A 102 5.03 -3.70 9.93
N ASP A 103 5.11 -4.75 9.13
CA ASP A 103 4.60 -4.78 7.77
C ASP A 103 3.21 -5.40 7.74
N LYS A 104 2.23 -4.65 7.27
CA LYS A 104 0.87 -5.14 7.08
C LYS A 104 0.71 -5.73 5.69
N GLY A 105 0.61 -7.05 5.61
CA GLY A 105 0.26 -7.80 4.41
C GLY A 105 -1.16 -8.35 4.44
N ASN A 106 -1.48 -9.21 3.47
CA ASN A 106 -2.77 -9.91 3.33
C ASN A 106 -3.99 -8.97 3.24
N ILE A 107 -3.81 -7.81 2.57
CA ILE A 107 -4.87 -6.80 2.40
C ILE A 107 -5.66 -7.08 1.13
N ASN A 108 -4.97 -7.32 0.02
CA ASN A 108 -5.53 -7.70 -1.27
C ASN A 108 -4.59 -8.70 -1.95
N GLY A 109 -5.14 -9.80 -2.46
CA GLY A 109 -4.35 -10.90 -3.05
C GLY A 109 -3.96 -10.70 -4.52
N LEU A 110 -4.56 -9.75 -5.24
CA LEU A 110 -4.45 -9.64 -6.70
C LEU A 110 -3.53 -8.52 -7.16
N ILE A 111 -3.49 -7.40 -6.44
CA ILE A 111 -2.78 -6.20 -6.86
C ILE A 111 -1.43 -6.11 -6.14
N PRO A 112 -0.31 -6.00 -6.85
CA PRO A 112 0.98 -5.72 -6.23
C PRO A 112 1.09 -4.22 -5.89
N PHE A 113 1.35 -3.92 -4.63
CA PHE A 113 1.45 -2.56 -4.10
C PHE A 113 2.46 -2.50 -2.95
N ALA A 114 2.96 -1.30 -2.69
CA ALA A 114 3.67 -0.97 -1.47
C ALA A 114 3.19 0.37 -0.92
N GLY A 115 3.40 0.61 0.38
CA GLY A 115 3.05 1.87 0.97
C GLY A 115 3.49 2.04 2.41
N THR A 116 3.22 3.23 2.94
CA THR A 116 3.52 3.59 4.32
C THR A 116 2.28 4.20 4.96
N LEU A 117 1.86 3.68 6.10
CA LEU A 117 0.82 4.26 6.94
C LEU A 117 1.46 4.94 8.14
N PHE A 118 1.49 6.25 8.14
CA PHE A 118 1.94 7.07 9.25
C PHE A 118 0.77 7.45 10.16
N ILE A 119 0.94 7.24 11.47
CA ILE A 119 -0.11 7.41 12.47
C ILE A 119 0.28 8.54 13.39
N GLU A 120 -0.45 9.65 13.33
CA GLU A 120 -0.22 10.88 14.09
C GLU A 120 -1.26 11.05 15.20
N GLY A 121 -0.88 11.67 16.29
CA GLY A 121 -1.72 12.01 17.43
C GLY A 121 -1.31 11.29 18.71
N ASP A 122 -1.23 12.03 19.80
CA ASP A 122 -0.73 11.51 21.08
C ASP A 122 -1.63 10.43 21.67
N ALA A 123 -2.95 10.59 21.57
CA ALA A 123 -3.90 9.63 22.12
C ALA A 123 -3.80 8.27 21.42
N ILE A 124 -3.90 8.22 20.09
CA ILE A 124 -3.80 6.97 19.35
C ILE A 124 -2.43 6.32 19.49
N ASN A 125 -1.35 7.11 19.50
CA ASN A 125 0.00 6.55 19.65
C ASN A 125 0.23 6.01 21.05
N SER A 126 -0.27 6.65 22.12
CA SER A 126 -0.25 6.14 23.48
C SER A 126 -1.01 4.81 23.59
N TYR A 127 -2.19 4.74 22.97
CA TYR A 127 -2.98 3.52 22.95
C TYR A 127 -2.29 2.39 22.17
N LEU A 128 -1.79 2.65 20.97
CA LEU A 128 -1.05 1.65 20.17
C LEU A 128 0.22 1.17 20.89
N ARG A 129 0.93 2.08 21.58
CA ARG A 129 2.10 1.71 22.38
C ARG A 129 1.77 0.74 23.50
N SER A 130 0.61 0.83 24.12
CA SER A 130 0.16 -0.14 25.13
C SER A 130 -0.07 -1.54 24.56
N LEU A 131 -0.31 -1.64 23.25
CA LEU A 131 -0.48 -2.91 22.53
C LEU A 131 0.83 -3.49 22.00
N GLU A 132 1.94 -2.72 21.99
CA GLU A 132 3.20 -3.20 21.46
C GLU A 132 3.78 -4.34 22.30
N ASN A 133 4.32 -5.36 21.63
CA ASN A 133 5.10 -6.39 22.29
C ASN A 133 6.46 -5.83 22.77
N PRO A 134 7.20 -6.54 23.64
CA PRO A 134 8.46 -6.04 24.18
C PRO A 134 9.55 -5.76 23.14
N GLN A 135 9.46 -6.37 21.95
CA GLN A 135 10.38 -6.15 20.84
C GLN A 135 9.97 -4.97 19.94
N HIS A 136 8.80 -4.35 20.17
CA HIS A 136 8.24 -3.27 19.34
C HIS A 136 8.02 -3.64 17.86
N LEU A 137 7.70 -4.92 17.58
CA LEU A 137 7.52 -5.45 16.24
C LEU A 137 6.07 -5.82 15.91
N GLU A 138 5.16 -5.76 16.89
CA GLU A 138 3.76 -6.15 16.70
C GLU A 138 2.85 -5.45 17.70
N TRP A 139 1.60 -5.19 17.29
CA TRP A 139 0.50 -4.78 18.17
C TRP A 139 -0.34 -5.99 18.50
N GLU A 140 -0.32 -6.39 19.77
CA GLU A 140 -1.00 -7.57 20.27
C GLU A 140 -2.30 -7.18 20.98
N VAL A 141 -3.45 -7.62 20.43
CA VAL A 141 -4.77 -7.37 21.05
C VAL A 141 -4.85 -7.90 22.47
N GLU A 142 -4.12 -8.98 22.75
CA GLU A 142 -4.11 -9.65 24.06
C GLU A 142 -3.54 -8.78 25.19
N ARG A 143 -2.77 -7.76 24.86
CA ARG A 143 -2.19 -6.80 25.82
C ARG A 143 -3.17 -5.70 26.24
N ALA A 144 -4.26 -5.53 25.49
CA ALA A 144 -5.24 -4.50 25.77
C ALA A 144 -6.12 -4.86 26.97
N GLU A 145 -6.42 -3.89 27.82
CA GLU A 145 -7.48 -4.01 28.83
C GLU A 145 -8.85 -4.25 28.17
N ASN A 146 -9.12 -3.51 27.07
CA ASN A 146 -10.31 -3.69 26.25
C ASN A 146 -9.94 -4.29 24.87
N LYS A 147 -9.94 -5.61 24.79
CA LYS A 147 -9.61 -6.37 23.56
C LYS A 147 -10.53 -6.03 22.39
N SER A 148 -11.81 -5.79 22.64
CA SER A 148 -12.77 -5.43 21.58
C SER A 148 -12.46 -4.07 20.96
N LYS A 149 -12.04 -3.10 21.76
CA LYS A 149 -11.57 -1.79 21.31
C LYS A 149 -10.30 -1.91 20.50
N ALA A 150 -9.29 -2.63 20.99
CA ALA A 150 -8.04 -2.88 20.29
C ALA A 150 -8.27 -3.52 18.91
N LYS A 151 -9.08 -4.59 18.86
CA LYS A 151 -9.44 -5.26 17.62
C LYS A 151 -10.15 -4.33 16.64
N ARG A 152 -11.07 -3.49 17.14
CA ARG A 152 -11.78 -2.51 16.31
C ARG A 152 -10.81 -1.49 15.70
N LEU A 153 -9.88 -0.93 16.50
CA LEU A 153 -8.87 0.01 16.00
C LEU A 153 -8.02 -0.62 14.92
N LEU A 154 -7.41 -1.79 15.18
CA LEU A 154 -6.55 -2.47 14.19
C LEU A 154 -7.32 -2.86 12.92
N THR A 155 -8.61 -3.21 13.05
CA THR A 155 -9.50 -3.44 11.91
C THR A 155 -9.74 -2.15 11.13
N THR A 156 -9.92 -1.01 11.82
CA THR A 156 -10.10 0.31 11.18
C THR A 156 -8.89 0.72 10.37
N LEU A 157 -7.66 0.52 10.91
CA LEU A 157 -6.43 0.76 10.15
C LEU A 157 -6.37 -0.10 8.88
N THR A 158 -6.65 -1.41 9.01
CA THR A 158 -6.65 -2.34 7.88
C THR A 158 -7.71 -1.98 6.83
N ARG A 159 -8.91 -1.59 7.28
CA ARG A 159 -10.01 -1.20 6.39
C ARG A 159 -9.70 0.10 5.64
N PHE A 160 -9.04 1.04 6.29
CA PHE A 160 -8.59 2.28 5.64
C PHE A 160 -7.61 1.98 4.50
N ILE A 161 -6.58 1.15 4.75
CA ILE A 161 -5.63 0.75 3.71
C ILE A 161 -6.36 0.06 2.54
N LYS A 162 -7.28 -0.86 2.85
CA LYS A 162 -8.03 -1.58 1.81
C LYS A 162 -8.89 -0.64 0.97
N ALA A 163 -9.64 0.26 1.60
CA ALA A 163 -10.49 1.21 0.90
C ALA A 163 -9.68 2.15 -0.03
N SER A 164 -8.53 2.65 0.46
CA SER A 164 -7.63 3.48 -0.35
C SER A 164 -7.04 2.73 -1.54
N LEU A 165 -6.72 1.44 -1.37
CA LEU A 165 -6.23 0.61 -2.46
C LEU A 165 -7.32 0.32 -3.50
N ASP A 166 -8.55 0.07 -3.05
CA ASP A 166 -9.69 -0.16 -3.94
C ASP A 166 -10.05 1.12 -4.74
N GLU A 167 -9.94 2.31 -4.12
CA GLU A 167 -10.09 3.61 -4.78
C GLU A 167 -9.03 3.80 -5.87
N MET A 168 -7.77 3.59 -5.54
CA MET A 168 -6.64 3.71 -6.47
C MET A 168 -6.78 2.80 -7.69
N LYS A 169 -7.27 1.58 -7.49
CA LYS A 169 -7.54 0.62 -8.56
C LYS A 169 -8.66 1.09 -9.50
N ASN A 170 -9.73 1.65 -8.96
CA ASN A 170 -10.87 2.09 -9.77
C ASN A 170 -10.47 3.23 -10.71
N ASP A 171 -9.67 4.17 -10.21
CA ASP A 171 -9.17 5.28 -11.01
C ASP A 171 -8.26 4.80 -12.16
N GLU A 172 -7.36 3.84 -11.90
CA GLU A 172 -6.52 3.26 -12.96
C GLU A 172 -7.36 2.53 -14.02
N SER A 173 -8.47 1.90 -13.64
CA SER A 173 -9.36 1.23 -14.59
C SER A 173 -10.18 2.21 -15.41
N GLU A 174 -10.53 3.37 -14.88
CA GLU A 174 -11.24 4.43 -15.62
C GLU A 174 -10.30 5.13 -16.61
N GLU A 175 -9.05 5.38 -16.25
CA GLU A 175 -8.04 5.95 -17.16
C GLU A 175 -7.65 4.99 -18.28
N ALA A 176 -7.71 3.68 -18.06
CA ALA A 176 -7.43 2.67 -19.09
C ALA A 176 -8.56 2.47 -20.10
N LEU A 177 -9.77 2.94 -19.80
CA LEU A 177 -10.91 2.98 -20.73
C LEU A 177 -10.80 4.26 -21.56
N ASP A 178 -9.98 4.24 -22.62
CA ASP A 178 -9.93 5.31 -23.62
C ASP A 178 -11.33 5.45 -24.26
N PRO A 179 -12.02 6.60 -24.07
CA PRO A 179 -13.36 6.81 -24.64
C PRO A 179 -13.38 6.76 -26.18
N THR A 180 -12.21 6.83 -26.84
CA THR A 180 -12.12 6.73 -28.29
C THR A 180 -12.19 5.31 -28.84
N VAL A 181 -12.04 4.26 -28.02
CA VAL A 181 -12.20 2.87 -28.47
C VAL A 181 -13.62 2.58 -28.93
N GLY A 182 -14.62 3.28 -28.36
CA GLY A 182 -16.03 3.20 -28.80
C GLY A 182 -16.30 3.76 -30.19
N GLU A 183 -15.49 4.68 -30.69
CA GLU A 183 -15.65 5.26 -32.03
C GLU A 183 -15.11 4.35 -33.17
N TYR A 184 -14.23 3.43 -32.86
CA TYR A 184 -13.68 2.48 -33.84
C TYR A 184 -14.48 1.19 -33.97
N LEU A 185 -15.40 0.91 -33.06
CA LEU A 185 -16.36 -0.20 -33.17
C LEU A 185 -17.63 0.31 -33.85
N SER A 186 -17.53 0.66 -35.14
CA SER A 186 -18.73 0.96 -35.93
C SER A 186 -19.58 -0.31 -36.05
N ALA A 187 -20.89 -0.16 -35.78
CA ALA A 187 -21.89 -1.22 -35.78
C ALA A 187 -22.11 -1.88 -37.19
N SER A 188 -21.22 -1.66 -38.13
CA SER A 188 -21.35 -2.15 -39.53
C SER A 188 -20.82 -3.55 -39.81
N ASP A 189 -20.10 -4.17 -38.85
CA ASP A 189 -19.48 -5.48 -39.11
C ASP A 189 -20.22 -6.68 -38.51
N PHE A 190 -21.36 -6.47 -37.84
CA PHE A 190 -22.14 -7.56 -37.25
C PHE A 190 -23.30 -8.08 -38.10
N ASP A 191 -23.53 -7.53 -39.30
CA ASP A 191 -24.66 -7.89 -40.16
C ASP A 191 -24.28 -8.60 -41.45
N LYS A 192 -23.32 -9.52 -41.38
CA LYS A 192 -23.07 -10.53 -42.43
C LYS A 192 -23.12 -11.93 -41.88
N SER A 193 -24.33 -12.40 -41.57
CA SER A 193 -24.59 -13.83 -41.48
C SER A 193 -24.48 -14.43 -42.90
N PRO A 194 -23.67 -15.48 -43.12
CA PRO A 194 -23.66 -16.17 -44.38
C PRO A 194 -25.01 -16.90 -44.58
N SER A 195 -25.74 -16.52 -45.61
CA SER A 195 -26.94 -17.22 -46.06
C SER A 195 -26.61 -18.68 -46.37
N MET A 196 -27.21 -19.59 -45.64
CA MET A 196 -27.24 -21.02 -45.96
C MET A 196 -27.98 -21.20 -47.29
N ASN A 197 -27.25 -21.48 -48.36
CA ASN A 197 -27.81 -21.98 -49.61
C ASN A 197 -28.34 -23.40 -49.34
N SER A 198 -29.64 -23.58 -49.56
CA SER A 198 -30.37 -24.82 -49.60
C SER A 198 -29.81 -25.71 -50.73
N VAL A 199 -29.40 -26.93 -50.36
CA VAL A 199 -29.12 -28.01 -51.30
C VAL A 199 -30.46 -28.70 -51.59
N PRO A 200 -30.84 -28.89 -52.87
CA PRO A 200 -32.07 -29.59 -53.24
C PRO A 200 -31.90 -31.11 -53.08
N ALA A 201 -32.90 -31.71 -52.50
CA ALA A 201 -33.08 -33.14 -52.43
C ALA A 201 -33.46 -33.68 -53.83
N ASN A 202 -32.70 -34.63 -54.34
CA ASN A 202 -33.12 -35.62 -55.35
C ASN A 202 -32.36 -36.90 -55.01
N GLY A 203 -32.97 -37.99 -54.74
CA GLY A 203 -34.03 -38.69 -55.44
C GLY A 203 -33.49 -39.99 -55.93
N ILE A 204 -33.78 -41.07 -55.16
CA ILE A 204 -34.31 -42.40 -55.61
C ILE A 204 -33.47 -43.25 -56.59
N ILE A 205 -33.38 -44.47 -56.21
CA ILE A 205 -33.49 -45.78 -56.96
C ILE A 205 -32.19 -46.61 -57.00
N ARG A 206 -32.15 -47.66 -56.36
CA ARG A 206 -32.24 -49.10 -56.43
C ARG A 206 -31.42 -49.79 -55.37
#